data_5854f6ef9f018f83c75070aaf0d6f0bb
#
_entry.id   5854f6ef9f018f83c75070aaf0d6f0bb
#
_cell.length_a   1.000
_cell.length_b   1.000
_cell.length_c   1.000
_cell.angle_alpha   90.00
_cell.angle_beta   90.00
_cell.angle_gamma   90.00
#
_symmetry.space_group_name_H-M   'P 1'
#
loop_
_entity.id
_entity.type
_entity.pdbx_description
1 polymer ?
#
loop_
_entity_poly.entity_id
_entity_poly.type
_entity_poly.pdbx_seq_one_letter_code
_entity_poly.pdbx_strand_id
1 'polypeptide(L)'
;MYRKESEGWFKHTDFILIDMICLQIAFYFAYLIKGLGINPYNDLVYRNMAIVLELADLVTMFMLDMLHHVTQRGHYRELIATVGNVAAVGLLGSAYLFVMQEGESYSRMTFGITLVLYFILSYTTRLAWKRVLASGKWDRNRRSLLIVTTKAEAKEVVETVKLNNYGKFLISGLVIVDKDMAGQSIAGVNVIANSKDAPMYVCQQWIDEVLIVVPDDKPYPDELIKKLEETGVTMHLRLSKIAAVEDRPQFVEKIGSYTVLTTSLNYASPKQLLFKRVMDIAGGLVGCLLTVIIFIFVAPIIYISSPGPIFFSQERIGKNGKKFKIYKFRSMYMDAEARKAELMKQNRVADGKMFKLDFDPRVIGNKILPDGTKKTGIGNFIRVTSLDEFPQFFNVLKGDMSLVGTRPPLPGEVSEYEIHHRARLAIKPGITGMWQVSGRSDITDFEEVVRLDTKYIKEWTPALDIKILFKTVKTVLGKEGSM
;
A
#
# COMPACT_ATOMS: atom_id res chain seq x y z
N MET A 1 1.69 -8.60 -1.29
CA MET A 1 2.84 -8.43 -2.21
C MET A 1 3.89 -7.59 -1.54
N TYR A 2 5.08 -8.11 -1.38
CA TYR A 2 6.21 -7.36 -0.87
C TYR A 2 6.64 -6.31 -1.91
N ARG A 3 6.81 -5.07 -1.46
CA ARG A 3 7.37 -4.02 -2.29
C ARG A 3 8.89 -4.10 -2.12
N LYS A 4 9.60 -4.73 -3.08
CA LYS A 4 11.05 -4.55 -3.17
C LYS A 4 11.33 -3.05 -3.16
N GLU A 5 12.19 -2.58 -2.27
CA GLU A 5 12.57 -1.17 -2.28
C GLU A 5 13.08 -0.83 -3.68
N SER A 6 12.41 0.13 -4.30
CA SER A 6 12.94 0.66 -5.54
C SER A 6 14.23 1.41 -5.18
N GLU A 7 15.34 0.96 -5.69
CA GLU A 7 16.55 1.75 -5.73
C GLU A 7 16.38 3.00 -6.62
N GLY A 8 15.21 3.13 -7.24
CA GLY A 8 14.91 4.14 -8.23
C GLY A 8 14.11 5.35 -7.71
N TRP A 9 14.05 6.35 -8.54
CA TRP A 9 13.48 7.68 -8.39
C TRP A 9 12.02 7.74 -7.89
N PHE A 10 11.20 6.71 -8.08
CA PHE A 10 9.82 6.66 -7.56
C PHE A 10 9.69 6.65 -6.04
N LYS A 11 10.78 6.39 -5.31
CA LYS A 11 10.74 6.29 -3.85
C LYS A 11 10.60 7.66 -3.18
N HIS A 12 11.10 8.70 -3.82
CA HIS A 12 11.27 10.02 -3.26
C HIS A 12 10.73 11.11 -4.19
N THR A 13 9.51 10.91 -4.72
CA THR A 13 8.80 11.90 -5.54
C THR A 13 8.52 13.21 -4.80
N ASP A 14 8.48 13.15 -3.48
CA ASP A 14 8.41 14.33 -2.59
C ASP A 14 9.59 15.29 -2.81
N PHE A 15 10.81 14.79 -3.02
CA PHE A 15 11.98 15.62 -3.34
C PHE A 15 11.90 16.23 -4.74
N ILE A 16 11.29 15.54 -5.71
CA ILE A 16 11.03 16.11 -7.05
C ILE A 16 10.11 17.32 -6.92
N LEU A 17 8.99 17.15 -6.23
CA LEU A 17 8.03 18.23 -6.03
C LEU A 17 8.63 19.42 -5.29
N ILE A 18 9.48 19.17 -4.29
CA ILE A 18 10.19 20.21 -3.55
C ILE A 18 11.09 21.02 -4.49
N ASP A 19 11.88 20.33 -5.32
CA ASP A 19 12.81 21.03 -6.23
C ASP A 19 12.07 21.81 -7.30
N MET A 20 11.02 21.26 -7.91
CA MET A 20 10.17 21.98 -8.85
C MET A 20 9.61 23.26 -8.23
N ILE A 21 9.05 23.18 -7.03
CA ILE A 21 8.52 24.36 -6.31
C ILE A 21 9.66 25.36 -6.02
N CYS A 22 10.82 24.88 -5.56
CA CYS A 22 11.97 25.75 -5.28
C CYS A 22 12.46 26.47 -6.54
N LEU A 23 12.48 25.77 -7.68
CA LEU A 23 12.91 26.34 -8.96
C LEU A 23 11.95 27.43 -9.44
N GLN A 24 10.64 27.21 -9.37
CA GLN A 24 9.64 28.23 -9.74
C GLN A 24 9.69 29.44 -8.81
N ILE A 25 9.84 29.22 -7.51
CA ILE A 25 10.01 30.32 -6.53
C ILE A 25 11.28 31.12 -6.84
N ALA A 26 12.39 30.43 -7.09
CA ALA A 26 13.66 31.07 -7.44
C ALA A 26 13.54 31.90 -8.73
N PHE A 27 12.91 31.34 -9.76
CA PHE A 27 12.67 32.00 -11.02
C PHE A 27 11.79 33.27 -10.86
N TYR A 28 10.70 33.15 -10.11
CA TYR A 28 9.80 34.27 -9.83
C TYR A 28 10.51 35.39 -9.09
N PHE A 29 11.27 35.09 -8.05
CA PHE A 29 12.01 36.10 -7.30
C PHE A 29 13.16 36.72 -8.12
N ALA A 30 13.84 35.95 -8.95
CA ALA A 30 14.87 36.49 -9.85
C ALA A 30 14.30 37.50 -10.85
N TYR A 31 13.11 37.24 -11.36
CA TYR A 31 12.39 38.14 -12.24
C TYR A 31 12.02 39.46 -11.56
N LEU A 32 11.50 39.38 -10.30
CA LEU A 32 11.18 40.56 -9.49
C LEU A 32 12.42 41.38 -9.13
N ILE A 33 13.51 40.75 -8.71
CA ILE A 33 14.77 41.42 -8.33
C ILE A 33 15.33 42.20 -9.52
N LYS A 34 15.17 41.71 -10.73
CA LYS A 34 15.62 42.40 -11.94
C LYS A 34 14.70 43.60 -12.33
N GLY A 35 13.52 43.71 -11.73
CA GLY A 35 12.58 44.79 -12.02
C GLY A 35 11.90 44.69 -13.39
N LEU A 36 11.73 43.47 -13.92
CA LEU A 36 11.14 43.22 -15.24
C LEU A 36 9.59 43.24 -15.23
N GLY A 37 8.96 43.32 -14.08
CA GLY A 37 7.50 43.35 -13.90
C GLY A 37 7.07 42.49 -12.73
N ILE A 38 5.74 42.30 -12.58
CA ILE A 38 5.17 41.54 -11.46
C ILE A 38 5.01 40.04 -11.79
N ASN A 39 4.72 39.73 -13.08
CA ASN A 39 4.41 38.35 -13.46
C ASN A 39 5.27 37.89 -14.64
N PRO A 40 6.24 36.97 -14.41
CA PRO A 40 7.11 36.45 -15.47
C PRO A 40 6.38 35.66 -16.55
N TYR A 41 5.20 35.11 -16.22
CA TYR A 41 4.47 34.25 -17.15
C TYR A 41 3.66 35.02 -18.23
N ASN A 42 3.58 36.34 -18.12
CA ASN A 42 2.97 37.20 -19.13
C ASN A 42 3.91 37.40 -20.32
N ASP A 43 5.21 37.33 -20.11
CA ASP A 43 6.22 37.40 -21.16
C ASP A 43 6.47 36.01 -21.74
N LEU A 44 6.38 35.88 -23.07
CA LEU A 44 6.49 34.59 -23.77
C LEU A 44 7.86 33.96 -23.57
N VAL A 45 8.94 34.74 -23.59
CA VAL A 45 10.33 34.25 -23.46
C VAL A 45 10.55 33.73 -22.06
N TYR A 46 10.12 34.45 -21.02
CA TYR A 46 10.27 34.05 -19.63
C TYR A 46 9.37 32.87 -19.28
N ARG A 47 8.14 32.81 -19.82
CA ARG A 47 7.24 31.65 -19.63
C ARG A 47 7.82 30.38 -20.24
N ASN A 48 8.34 30.45 -21.47
CA ASN A 48 8.98 29.31 -22.12
C ASN A 48 10.21 28.85 -21.32
N MET A 49 11.02 29.81 -20.85
CA MET A 49 12.20 29.48 -20.04
C MET A 49 11.84 28.84 -18.71
N ALA A 50 10.77 29.25 -18.04
CA ALA A 50 10.28 28.60 -16.83
C ALA A 50 9.96 27.13 -17.09
N ILE A 51 9.24 26.82 -18.18
CA ILE A 51 8.90 25.45 -18.56
C ILE A 51 10.15 24.63 -18.89
N VAL A 52 11.08 25.24 -19.64
CA VAL A 52 12.34 24.58 -20.03
C VAL A 52 13.20 24.24 -18.82
N LEU A 53 13.31 25.15 -17.85
CA LEU A 53 14.06 24.89 -16.62
C LEU A 53 13.43 23.75 -15.79
N GLU A 54 12.10 23.68 -15.71
CA GLU A 54 11.40 22.56 -15.03
C GLU A 54 11.65 21.23 -15.74
N LEU A 55 11.55 21.22 -17.07
CA LEU A 55 11.83 20.01 -17.84
C LEU A 55 13.29 19.59 -17.72
N ALA A 56 14.22 20.57 -17.73
CA ALA A 56 15.65 20.32 -17.52
C ALA A 56 15.90 19.74 -16.14
N ASP A 57 15.26 20.25 -15.09
CA ASP A 57 15.37 19.74 -13.72
C ASP A 57 14.87 18.29 -13.62
N LEU A 58 13.71 17.99 -14.18
CA LEU A 58 13.21 16.63 -14.26
C LEU A 58 14.18 15.68 -14.96
N VAL A 59 14.67 16.09 -16.15
CA VAL A 59 15.60 15.29 -16.94
C VAL A 59 16.89 15.03 -16.18
N THR A 60 17.49 16.06 -15.53
CA THR A 60 18.73 15.92 -14.78
C THR A 60 18.55 15.03 -13.55
N MET A 61 17.42 15.14 -12.82
CA MET A 61 17.10 14.27 -11.69
C MET A 61 17.07 12.80 -12.10
N PHE A 62 16.54 12.50 -13.30
CA PHE A 62 16.47 11.14 -13.82
C PHE A 62 17.80 10.64 -14.38
N MET A 63 18.48 11.44 -15.16
CA MET A 63 19.72 11.03 -15.83
C MET A 63 20.87 10.87 -14.83
N LEU A 64 20.97 11.76 -13.85
CA LEU A 64 22.04 11.74 -12.84
C LEU A 64 21.68 10.94 -11.59
N ASP A 65 20.53 10.23 -11.60
CA ASP A 65 20.04 9.42 -10.47
C ASP A 65 20.09 10.18 -9.12
N MET A 66 19.67 11.45 -9.16
CA MET A 66 19.78 12.38 -8.04
C MET A 66 18.99 11.96 -6.79
N LEU A 67 18.07 11.02 -6.93
CA LEU A 67 17.25 10.51 -5.83
C LEU A 67 17.78 9.22 -5.20
N HIS A 68 18.85 8.63 -5.77
CA HIS A 68 19.45 7.43 -5.22
C HIS A 68 20.02 7.69 -3.81
N HIS A 69 19.51 6.95 -2.83
CA HIS A 69 19.87 7.09 -1.40
C HIS A 69 19.75 8.53 -0.84
N VAL A 70 18.86 9.37 -1.38
CA VAL A 70 18.72 10.78 -0.99
C VAL A 70 18.57 10.96 0.53
N THR A 71 17.77 10.13 1.21
CA THR A 71 17.56 10.19 2.67
C THR A 71 18.79 9.79 3.49
N GLN A 72 19.70 9.01 2.90
CA GLN A 72 20.92 8.50 3.57
C GLN A 72 22.15 9.37 3.36
N ARG A 73 22.07 10.36 2.45
CA ARG A 73 23.19 11.27 2.17
C ARG A 73 23.36 12.25 3.33
N GLY A 74 24.58 12.35 3.87
CA GLY A 74 24.98 13.42 4.80
C GLY A 74 25.01 14.79 4.10
N HIS A 75 25.15 15.86 4.89
CA HIS A 75 25.12 17.26 4.42
C HIS A 75 26.08 17.53 3.25
N TYR A 76 27.32 17.04 3.33
CA TYR A 76 28.33 17.25 2.27
C TYR A 76 27.95 16.58 0.95
N ARG A 77 27.51 15.32 0.99
CA ARG A 77 27.08 14.60 -0.23
C ARG A 77 25.82 15.23 -0.85
N GLU A 78 24.93 15.76 -0.01
CA GLU A 78 23.74 16.46 -0.50
C GLU A 78 24.10 17.79 -1.16
N LEU A 79 25.08 18.52 -0.59
CA LEU A 79 25.59 19.76 -1.20
C LEU A 79 26.13 19.48 -2.62
N ILE A 80 27.02 18.48 -2.76
CA ILE A 80 27.58 18.11 -4.07
C ILE A 80 26.48 17.72 -5.07
N ALA A 81 25.50 16.91 -4.61
CA ALA A 81 24.41 16.49 -5.48
C ALA A 81 23.56 17.69 -5.94
N THR A 82 23.24 18.63 -5.03
CA THR A 82 22.45 19.81 -5.37
C THR A 82 23.23 20.75 -6.31
N VAL A 83 24.54 20.97 -6.08
CA VAL A 83 25.40 21.74 -6.99
C VAL A 83 25.42 21.09 -8.37
N GLY A 84 25.61 19.77 -8.44
CA GLY A 84 25.60 19.03 -9.71
C GLY A 84 24.29 19.17 -10.47
N ASN A 85 23.14 19.08 -9.78
CA ASN A 85 21.82 19.29 -10.39
C ASN A 85 21.66 20.70 -10.93
N VAL A 86 21.94 21.72 -10.12
CA VAL A 86 21.83 23.12 -10.53
C VAL A 86 22.76 23.44 -11.71
N ALA A 87 23.97 22.92 -11.72
CA ALA A 87 24.91 23.09 -12.83
C ALA A 87 24.37 22.43 -14.11
N ALA A 88 23.82 21.24 -14.03
CA ALA A 88 23.23 20.54 -15.17
C ALA A 88 21.99 21.26 -15.71
N VAL A 89 21.10 21.74 -14.85
CA VAL A 89 19.94 22.57 -15.21
C VAL A 89 20.40 23.86 -15.90
N GLY A 90 21.42 24.52 -15.35
CA GLY A 90 22.01 25.71 -15.93
C GLY A 90 22.61 25.48 -17.31
N LEU A 91 23.29 24.35 -17.50
CA LEU A 91 23.85 23.96 -18.79
C LEU A 91 22.75 23.69 -19.83
N LEU A 92 21.70 22.96 -19.49
CA LEU A 92 20.57 22.68 -20.38
C LEU A 92 19.79 23.95 -20.71
N GLY A 93 19.55 24.82 -19.72
CA GLY A 93 18.91 26.11 -19.93
C GLY A 93 19.74 27.04 -20.86
N SER A 94 21.06 27.06 -20.66
CA SER A 94 21.95 27.83 -21.56
C SER A 94 21.96 27.28 -22.98
N ALA A 95 21.96 25.94 -23.14
CA ALA A 95 21.87 25.29 -24.44
C ALA A 95 20.55 25.61 -25.16
N TYR A 96 19.44 25.64 -24.42
CA TYR A 96 18.15 26.08 -24.97
C TYR A 96 18.19 27.51 -25.49
N LEU A 97 18.69 28.46 -24.68
CA LEU A 97 18.82 29.89 -25.10
C LEU A 97 19.70 30.06 -26.33
N PHE A 98 20.76 29.25 -26.44
CA PHE A 98 21.65 29.24 -27.59
C PHE A 98 20.96 28.69 -28.85
N VAL A 99 20.30 27.56 -28.77
CA VAL A 99 19.61 26.91 -29.90
C VAL A 99 18.46 27.73 -30.41
N MET A 100 17.67 28.33 -29.53
CA MET A 100 16.50 29.14 -29.88
C MET A 100 16.87 30.59 -30.23
N GLN A 101 18.15 30.96 -30.13
CA GLN A 101 18.66 32.33 -30.39
C GLN A 101 17.97 33.40 -29.50
N GLU A 102 17.45 32.98 -28.33
CA GLU A 102 16.76 33.89 -27.38
C GLU A 102 17.72 34.55 -26.39
N GLY A 103 19.04 34.36 -26.53
CA GLY A 103 20.06 34.87 -25.62
C GLY A 103 20.16 36.39 -25.51
N GLU A 104 19.64 37.18 -26.50
CA GLU A 104 19.53 38.62 -26.41
C GLU A 104 18.25 39.09 -25.72
N SER A 105 17.18 38.35 -25.88
CA SER A 105 15.85 38.66 -25.31
C SER A 105 15.71 38.24 -23.84
N TYR A 106 16.54 37.28 -23.38
CA TYR A 106 16.51 36.79 -22.01
C TYR A 106 17.64 37.39 -21.17
N SER A 107 17.32 37.90 -19.98
CA SER A 107 18.29 38.51 -19.09
C SER A 107 19.25 37.48 -18.46
N ARG A 108 20.55 37.56 -18.82
CA ARG A 108 21.61 36.74 -18.25
C ARG A 108 21.69 36.85 -16.72
N MET A 109 21.43 38.07 -16.19
CA MET A 109 21.41 38.33 -14.74
C MET A 109 20.25 37.59 -14.07
N THR A 110 19.04 37.60 -14.67
CA THR A 110 17.89 36.84 -14.16
C THR A 110 18.20 35.33 -14.13
N PHE A 111 18.86 34.83 -15.17
CA PHE A 111 19.31 33.43 -15.23
C PHE A 111 20.24 33.05 -14.08
N GLY A 112 21.31 33.86 -13.89
CA GLY A 112 22.27 33.64 -12.80
C GLY A 112 21.65 33.72 -11.43
N ILE A 113 20.79 34.72 -11.18
CA ILE A 113 20.07 34.86 -9.91
C ILE A 113 19.14 33.66 -9.68
N THR A 114 18.44 33.19 -10.72
CA THR A 114 17.58 31.99 -10.63
C THR A 114 18.38 30.77 -10.14
N LEU A 115 19.51 30.49 -10.74
CA LEU A 115 20.35 29.33 -10.38
C LEU A 115 20.87 29.44 -8.94
N VAL A 116 21.30 30.63 -8.51
CA VAL A 116 21.80 30.85 -7.13
C VAL A 116 20.67 30.70 -6.12
N LEU A 117 19.53 31.31 -6.36
CA LEU A 117 18.35 31.17 -5.49
C LEU A 117 17.84 29.73 -5.47
N TYR A 118 17.80 29.07 -6.61
CA TYR A 118 17.40 27.66 -6.71
C TYR A 118 18.32 26.76 -5.88
N PHE A 119 19.66 26.94 -5.99
CA PHE A 119 20.62 26.22 -5.17
C PHE A 119 20.35 26.39 -3.68
N ILE A 120 20.19 27.63 -3.20
CA ILE A 120 19.98 27.93 -1.77
C ILE A 120 18.66 27.32 -1.30
N LEU A 121 17.55 27.53 -2.04
CA LEU A 121 16.24 27.02 -1.68
C LEU A 121 16.19 25.49 -1.71
N SER A 122 16.65 24.86 -2.78
CA SER A 122 16.65 23.41 -2.91
C SER A 122 17.50 22.74 -1.80
N TYR A 123 18.72 23.22 -1.57
CA TYR A 123 19.59 22.66 -0.53
C TYR A 123 18.99 22.78 0.87
N THR A 124 18.50 23.96 1.25
CA THR A 124 17.93 24.19 2.59
C THR A 124 16.63 23.43 2.82
N THR A 125 15.71 23.42 1.82
CA THR A 125 14.44 22.71 1.93
C THR A 125 14.64 21.19 1.93
N ARG A 126 15.57 20.64 1.14
CA ARG A 126 15.92 19.22 1.18
C ARG A 126 16.45 18.80 2.55
N LEU A 127 17.34 19.61 3.18
CA LEU A 127 17.83 19.31 4.53
C LEU A 127 16.73 19.40 5.59
N ALA A 128 15.84 20.42 5.50
CA ALA A 128 14.72 20.56 6.38
C ALA A 128 13.74 19.37 6.25
N TRP A 129 13.44 18.98 5.00
CA TRP A 129 12.56 17.85 4.72
C TRP A 129 13.11 16.53 5.23
N LYS A 130 14.43 16.29 5.08
CA LYS A 130 15.08 15.12 5.69
C LYS A 130 14.91 15.06 7.21
N ARG A 131 15.02 16.20 7.89
CA ARG A 131 14.77 16.27 9.35
C ARG A 131 13.32 15.94 9.69
N VAL A 132 12.37 16.44 8.89
CA VAL A 132 10.93 16.11 9.06
C VAL A 132 10.70 14.61 8.87
N LEU A 133 11.26 14.01 7.82
CA LEU A 133 11.16 12.57 7.58
C LEU A 133 11.81 11.76 8.72
N ALA A 134 12.98 12.19 9.20
CA ALA A 134 13.68 11.52 10.32
C ALA A 134 12.90 11.63 11.64
N SER A 135 12.14 12.71 11.85
CA SER A 135 11.31 12.88 13.08
C SER A 135 10.16 11.87 13.17
N GLY A 136 9.82 11.21 12.08
CA GLY A 136 8.80 10.17 12.01
C GLY A 136 7.37 10.62 12.27
N LYS A 137 7.11 11.91 12.42
CA LYS A 137 5.77 12.44 12.72
C LYS A 137 4.77 12.32 11.54
N TRP A 138 5.29 12.20 10.33
CA TRP A 138 4.48 12.17 9.09
C TRP A 138 4.27 10.76 8.52
N ASP A 139 5.00 9.76 9.02
CA ASP A 139 4.90 8.41 8.48
C ASP A 139 3.87 7.57 9.23
N ARG A 140 2.61 7.73 8.86
CA ARG A 140 1.49 6.87 9.31
C ARG A 140 1.61 5.42 8.81
N ASN A 141 2.59 5.13 7.94
CA ASN A 141 2.73 3.85 7.24
C ASN A 141 4.01 3.09 7.61
N ARG A 142 4.60 3.37 8.79
CA ARG A 142 5.75 2.60 9.27
C ARG A 142 5.39 1.12 9.33
N ARG A 143 6.25 0.29 8.76
CA ARG A 143 6.08 -1.15 8.84
C ARG A 143 6.58 -1.64 10.19
N SER A 144 5.80 -2.51 10.82
CA SER A 144 6.17 -3.13 12.07
C SER A 144 7.23 -4.20 11.81
N LEU A 145 8.37 -4.10 12.50
CA LEU A 145 9.49 -5.01 12.36
C LEU A 145 9.69 -5.77 13.66
N LEU A 146 9.66 -7.10 13.57
CA LEU A 146 10.06 -8.00 14.64
C LEU A 146 11.50 -8.42 14.38
N ILE A 147 12.37 -8.34 15.41
CA ILE A 147 13.77 -8.77 15.30
C ILE A 147 13.94 -10.09 16.02
N VAL A 148 14.46 -11.09 15.33
CA VAL A 148 14.80 -12.42 15.85
C VAL A 148 16.32 -12.53 15.90
N THR A 149 16.88 -12.74 17.10
CA THR A 149 18.33 -12.77 17.27
C THR A 149 18.74 -13.56 18.52
N THR A 150 20.03 -13.67 18.79
CA THR A 150 20.58 -14.27 20.03
C THR A 150 20.78 -13.20 21.10
N LYS A 151 20.86 -13.62 22.36
CA LYS A 151 21.14 -12.71 23.49
C LYS A 151 22.41 -11.89 23.27
N ALA A 152 23.45 -12.52 22.72
CA ALA A 152 24.77 -11.90 22.54
C ALA A 152 24.69 -10.73 21.54
N GLU A 153 23.97 -10.87 20.42
CA GLU A 153 23.89 -9.85 19.37
C GLU A 153 22.72 -8.86 19.54
N ALA A 154 21.78 -9.16 20.42
CA ALA A 154 20.50 -8.42 20.51
C ALA A 154 20.70 -6.89 20.66
N LYS A 155 21.62 -6.45 21.50
CA LYS A 155 21.89 -5.03 21.72
C LYS A 155 22.43 -4.37 20.45
N GLU A 156 23.45 -4.96 19.84
CA GLU A 156 24.10 -4.44 18.63
C GLU A 156 23.11 -4.38 17.46
N VAL A 157 22.33 -5.44 17.25
CA VAL A 157 21.30 -5.50 16.18
C VAL A 157 20.27 -4.40 16.35
N VAL A 158 19.73 -4.21 17.57
CA VAL A 158 18.74 -3.17 17.85
C VAL A 158 19.33 -1.77 17.62
N GLU A 159 20.52 -1.49 18.13
CA GLU A 159 21.17 -0.20 17.97
C GLU A 159 21.48 0.09 16.49
N THR A 160 22.00 -0.91 15.78
CA THR A 160 22.30 -0.81 14.35
C THR A 160 21.04 -0.53 13.51
N VAL A 161 19.95 -1.26 13.78
CA VAL A 161 18.68 -1.01 13.09
C VAL A 161 18.12 0.36 13.45
N LYS A 162 18.16 0.78 14.72
CA LYS A 162 17.70 2.12 15.14
C LYS A 162 18.45 3.25 14.47
N LEU A 163 19.79 3.17 14.42
CA LEU A 163 20.65 4.20 13.83
C LEU A 163 20.45 4.34 12.32
N ASN A 164 20.20 3.24 11.62
CA ASN A 164 20.12 3.19 10.16
C ASN A 164 18.70 3.00 9.62
N ASN A 165 17.69 3.16 10.47
CA ASN A 165 16.29 2.87 10.12
C ASN A 165 15.65 3.96 9.25
N TYR A 166 16.13 5.20 9.32
CA TYR A 166 15.56 6.36 8.60
C TYR A 166 14.01 6.46 8.65
N GLY A 167 13.42 6.03 9.77
CA GLY A 167 11.97 6.05 9.97
C GLY A 167 11.18 4.94 9.26
N LYS A 168 11.85 4.04 8.54
CA LYS A 168 11.23 2.98 7.72
C LYS A 168 10.45 1.96 8.54
N PHE A 169 11.02 1.53 9.66
CA PHE A 169 10.45 0.48 10.51
C PHE A 169 10.10 0.99 11.90
N LEU A 170 9.02 0.47 12.46
CA LEU A 170 8.73 0.51 13.88
C LEU A 170 9.17 -0.84 14.46
N ILE A 171 10.22 -0.85 15.31
CA ILE A 171 10.63 -2.08 15.99
C ILE A 171 9.57 -2.42 17.01
N SER A 172 8.80 -3.48 16.73
CA SER A 172 7.65 -3.91 17.55
C SER A 172 8.09 -4.79 18.72
N GLY A 173 9.23 -5.45 18.61
CA GLY A 173 9.77 -6.29 19.68
C GLY A 173 10.95 -7.15 19.26
N LEU A 174 11.43 -7.92 20.21
CA LEU A 174 12.53 -8.87 20.07
C LEU A 174 12.06 -10.29 20.36
N VAL A 175 12.65 -11.25 19.65
CA VAL A 175 12.59 -12.67 19.95
C VAL A 175 14.03 -13.16 20.14
N ILE A 176 14.31 -13.75 21.29
CA ILE A 176 15.62 -14.30 21.59
C ILE A 176 15.56 -15.82 21.40
N VAL A 177 16.40 -16.34 20.48
CA VAL A 177 16.33 -17.76 20.08
C VAL A 177 17.07 -18.71 21.02
N ASP A 178 18.10 -18.23 21.72
CA ASP A 178 19.01 -19.05 22.55
C ASP A 178 18.67 -19.03 24.04
N LYS A 179 17.81 -18.13 24.50
CA LYS A 179 17.34 -18.06 25.90
C LYS A 179 15.92 -17.52 25.97
N ASP A 180 15.14 -18.03 26.91
CA ASP A 180 13.85 -17.42 27.23
C ASP A 180 14.09 -16.15 28.06
N MET A 181 13.79 -15.01 27.48
CA MET A 181 13.91 -13.69 28.08
C MET A 181 12.62 -12.85 27.91
N ALA A 182 11.50 -13.53 27.71
CA ALA A 182 10.22 -12.85 27.54
C ALA A 182 9.94 -11.90 28.73
N GLY A 183 9.46 -10.70 28.43
CA GLY A 183 9.19 -9.65 29.41
C GLY A 183 10.40 -8.75 29.79
N GLN A 184 11.62 -9.07 29.34
CA GLN A 184 12.79 -8.21 29.55
C GLN A 184 12.92 -7.17 28.43
N SER A 185 13.71 -6.11 28.68
CA SER A 185 13.98 -5.08 27.68
C SER A 185 15.47 -5.01 27.35
N ILE A 186 15.82 -4.99 26.06
CA ILE A 186 17.19 -4.85 25.56
C ILE A 186 17.27 -3.63 24.65
N ALA A 187 18.17 -2.71 24.95
CA ALA A 187 18.34 -1.44 24.22
C ALA A 187 17.03 -0.66 24.03
N GLY A 188 16.11 -0.73 25.04
CA GLY A 188 14.81 -0.06 25.02
C GLY A 188 13.80 -0.69 24.05
N VAL A 189 13.95 -1.99 23.75
CA VAL A 189 12.97 -2.82 23.00
C VAL A 189 12.65 -4.04 23.84
N ASN A 190 11.36 -4.34 23.98
CA ASN A 190 10.90 -5.45 24.79
C ASN A 190 11.10 -6.79 24.08
N VAL A 191 11.55 -7.80 24.82
CA VAL A 191 11.52 -9.20 24.38
C VAL A 191 10.09 -9.72 24.60
N ILE A 192 9.40 -9.99 23.50
CA ILE A 192 7.94 -10.17 23.51
C ILE A 192 7.51 -11.63 23.46
N ALA A 193 8.38 -12.49 22.95
CA ALA A 193 8.11 -13.92 22.80
C ALA A 193 9.40 -14.71 22.78
N ASN A 194 9.27 -16.01 23.04
CA ASN A 194 10.30 -17.01 22.75
C ASN A 194 10.14 -17.53 21.30
N SER A 195 11.05 -18.38 20.83
CA SER A 195 11.00 -18.94 19.47
C SER A 195 9.73 -19.74 19.17
N LYS A 196 9.09 -20.36 20.19
CA LYS A 196 7.88 -21.18 20.00
C LYS A 196 6.65 -20.31 19.78
N ASP A 197 6.54 -19.20 20.52
CA ASP A 197 5.36 -18.33 20.53
C ASP A 197 5.44 -17.22 19.48
N ALA A 198 6.62 -16.99 18.90
CA ALA A 198 6.86 -15.93 17.92
C ALA A 198 5.92 -15.99 16.69
N PRO A 199 5.61 -17.14 16.06
CA PRO A 199 4.66 -17.19 14.93
C PRO A 199 3.25 -16.76 15.33
N MET A 200 2.79 -17.18 16.52
CA MET A 200 1.48 -16.76 17.04
C MET A 200 1.47 -15.24 17.33
N TYR A 201 2.54 -14.71 17.91
CA TYR A 201 2.69 -13.28 18.15
C TYR A 201 2.64 -12.49 16.85
N VAL A 202 3.35 -12.92 15.80
CA VAL A 202 3.32 -12.30 14.46
C VAL A 202 1.89 -12.23 13.93
N CYS A 203 1.11 -13.30 14.11
CA CYS A 203 -0.28 -13.33 13.70
C CYS A 203 -1.19 -12.40 14.51
N GLN A 204 -1.01 -12.34 15.83
CA GLN A 204 -1.88 -11.56 16.74
C GLN A 204 -1.60 -10.06 16.68
N GLN A 205 -0.33 -9.66 16.57
CA GLN A 205 0.10 -8.26 16.62
C GLN A 205 0.30 -7.63 15.24
N TRP A 206 -0.04 -8.35 14.15
CA TRP A 206 -0.01 -7.85 12.78
C TRP A 206 1.37 -7.31 12.37
N ILE A 207 2.41 -8.12 12.66
CA ILE A 207 3.77 -7.78 12.27
C ILE A 207 3.88 -7.80 10.74
N ASP A 208 4.41 -6.72 10.17
CA ASP A 208 4.59 -6.59 8.72
C ASP A 208 5.82 -7.37 8.22
N GLU A 209 6.93 -7.31 8.96
CA GLU A 209 8.22 -7.86 8.54
C GLU A 209 9.00 -8.44 9.73
N VAL A 210 9.80 -9.46 9.49
CA VAL A 210 10.66 -10.11 10.49
C VAL A 210 12.10 -10.07 10.00
N LEU A 211 13.02 -9.54 10.81
CA LEU A 211 14.46 -9.55 10.56
C LEU A 211 15.12 -10.63 11.44
N ILE A 212 15.77 -11.60 10.81
CA ILE A 212 16.47 -12.69 11.47
C ILE A 212 17.98 -12.49 11.34
N VAL A 213 18.64 -12.23 12.47
CA VAL A 213 20.08 -12.03 12.57
C VAL A 213 20.61 -13.01 13.61
N VAL A 214 21.35 -14.00 13.16
CA VAL A 214 21.98 -15.02 14.02
C VAL A 214 23.49 -15.02 13.74
N PRO A 215 24.33 -15.20 14.77
CA PRO A 215 25.80 -15.29 14.61
C PRO A 215 26.22 -16.40 13.64
N ASP A 216 27.37 -16.22 13.00
CA ASP A 216 27.89 -17.16 11.99
C ASP A 216 28.24 -18.55 12.56
N ASP A 217 28.48 -18.64 13.84
CA ASP A 217 28.80 -19.87 14.57
C ASP A 217 27.55 -20.67 15.00
N LYS A 218 26.35 -20.07 14.87
CA LYS A 218 25.08 -20.72 15.25
C LYS A 218 24.23 -21.05 14.03
N PRO A 219 23.52 -22.19 14.02
CA PRO A 219 22.56 -22.52 12.95
C PRO A 219 21.36 -21.55 12.98
N TYR A 220 20.75 -21.35 11.83
CA TYR A 220 19.46 -20.67 11.77
C TYR A 220 18.37 -21.50 12.47
N PRO A 221 17.36 -20.84 13.07
CA PRO A 221 16.23 -21.53 13.68
C PRO A 221 15.24 -22.00 12.60
N ASP A 222 15.58 -23.07 11.86
CA ASP A 222 14.83 -23.55 10.69
C ASP A 222 13.38 -23.83 10.97
N GLU A 223 13.06 -24.40 12.14
CA GLU A 223 11.68 -24.67 12.55
C GLU A 223 10.87 -23.37 12.72
N LEU A 224 11.48 -22.33 13.30
CA LEU A 224 10.86 -21.02 13.43
C LEU A 224 10.66 -20.37 12.05
N ILE A 225 11.66 -20.48 11.18
CA ILE A 225 11.60 -19.94 9.81
C ILE A 225 10.43 -20.56 9.04
N LYS A 226 10.29 -21.89 9.06
CA LYS A 226 9.18 -22.60 8.42
C LYS A 226 7.81 -22.11 8.92
N LYS A 227 7.64 -22.01 10.23
CA LYS A 227 6.39 -21.50 10.82
C LYS A 227 6.10 -20.04 10.46
N LEU A 228 7.12 -19.18 10.41
CA LEU A 228 6.97 -17.81 9.97
C LEU A 228 6.63 -17.72 8.47
N GLU A 229 7.18 -18.62 7.63
CA GLU A 229 6.79 -18.74 6.23
C GLU A 229 5.31 -19.04 6.05
N GLU A 230 4.75 -19.92 6.84
CA GLU A 230 3.33 -20.27 6.81
C GLU A 230 2.43 -19.06 7.12
N THR A 231 2.89 -18.11 7.94
CA THR A 231 2.14 -16.88 8.23
C THR A 231 2.07 -15.92 7.04
N GLY A 232 2.94 -16.08 6.03
CA GLY A 232 3.04 -15.17 4.90
C GLY A 232 3.75 -13.84 5.22
N VAL A 233 4.33 -13.69 6.43
CA VAL A 233 5.12 -12.51 6.80
C VAL A 233 6.38 -12.41 5.92
N THR A 234 6.80 -11.18 5.63
CA THR A 234 8.06 -10.97 4.93
C THR A 234 9.23 -11.17 5.88
N MET A 235 10.17 -12.04 5.49
CA MET A 235 11.35 -12.33 6.28
C MET A 235 12.62 -11.80 5.63
N HIS A 236 13.52 -11.27 6.45
CA HIS A 236 14.84 -10.76 6.09
C HIS A 236 15.88 -11.59 6.83
N LEU A 237 16.68 -12.32 6.09
CA LEU A 237 17.74 -13.19 6.64
C LEU A 237 19.11 -12.55 6.40
N ARG A 238 19.96 -12.47 7.43
CA ARG A 238 21.34 -12.03 7.28
C ARG A 238 22.10 -13.01 6.37
N LEU A 239 22.83 -12.50 5.38
CA LEU A 239 23.44 -13.31 4.31
C LEU A 239 24.67 -14.14 4.71
N SER A 240 25.02 -14.29 5.97
CA SER A 240 26.22 -14.99 6.38
C SER A 240 26.16 -16.53 6.20
N LYS A 241 24.94 -17.10 6.23
CA LYS A 241 24.71 -18.55 5.95
C LYS A 241 23.38 -18.70 5.25
N ILE A 242 23.40 -18.94 3.95
CA ILE A 242 22.18 -19.12 3.15
C ILE A 242 21.80 -20.59 3.13
N ALA A 243 20.75 -20.97 3.87
CA ALA A 243 19.95 -22.11 3.47
C ALA A 243 18.95 -21.61 2.39
N ALA A 244 18.97 -22.21 1.22
CA ALA A 244 18.02 -21.89 0.17
C ALA A 244 16.60 -22.18 0.66
N VAL A 245 15.76 -21.15 0.73
CA VAL A 245 14.32 -21.32 0.95
C VAL A 245 13.73 -21.70 -0.40
N GLU A 246 13.36 -22.97 -0.55
CA GLU A 246 12.79 -23.49 -1.78
C GLU A 246 11.42 -22.85 -2.08
N ASP A 247 11.08 -22.67 -3.37
CA ASP A 247 9.78 -22.21 -3.89
C ASP A 247 9.34 -20.76 -3.61
N ARG A 248 10.21 -19.85 -3.18
CA ARG A 248 9.85 -18.43 -3.01
C ARG A 248 10.80 -17.47 -3.71
N PRO A 249 10.30 -16.34 -4.24
CA PRO A 249 11.15 -15.29 -4.75
C PRO A 249 12.08 -14.75 -3.66
N GLN A 250 13.38 -14.74 -3.95
CA GLN A 250 14.41 -14.24 -3.05
C GLN A 250 15.16 -13.09 -3.72
N PHE A 251 15.51 -12.07 -2.97
CA PHE A 251 16.34 -10.97 -3.45
C PHE A 251 17.15 -10.37 -2.30
N VAL A 252 18.29 -9.78 -2.66
CA VAL A 252 19.20 -9.16 -1.71
C VAL A 252 18.80 -7.70 -1.53
N GLU A 253 18.72 -7.24 -0.27
CA GLU A 253 18.53 -5.83 0.05
C GLU A 253 19.27 -5.44 1.33
N LYS A 254 19.21 -4.14 1.69
CA LYS A 254 19.84 -3.62 2.92
C LYS A 254 18.80 -3.21 3.94
N ILE A 255 18.94 -3.70 5.19
CA ILE A 255 18.21 -3.21 6.36
C ILE A 255 19.22 -2.63 7.33
N GLY A 256 19.22 -1.30 7.48
CA GLY A 256 20.29 -0.61 8.20
C GLY A 256 21.62 -0.83 7.51
N SER A 257 22.61 -1.33 8.24
CA SER A 257 23.92 -1.74 7.70
C SER A 257 23.98 -3.19 7.23
N TYR A 258 22.95 -4.00 7.49
CA TYR A 258 22.94 -5.41 7.12
C TYR A 258 22.55 -5.61 5.65
N THR A 259 23.32 -6.43 4.95
CA THR A 259 22.91 -7.01 3.68
C THR A 259 22.13 -8.28 3.99
N VAL A 260 20.88 -8.35 3.55
CA VAL A 260 19.95 -9.43 3.90
C VAL A 260 19.40 -10.10 2.66
N LEU A 261 19.07 -11.39 2.77
CA LEU A 261 18.26 -12.10 1.79
C LEU A 261 16.79 -11.98 2.20
N THR A 262 16.01 -11.32 1.37
CA THR A 262 14.56 -11.14 1.58
C THR A 262 13.79 -12.20 0.81
N THR A 263 12.87 -12.88 1.51
CA THR A 263 11.93 -13.81 0.90
C THR A 263 10.50 -13.34 1.14
N SER A 264 9.63 -13.52 0.15
CA SER A 264 8.23 -13.13 0.21
C SER A 264 7.37 -14.07 -0.65
N LEU A 265 6.05 -14.10 -0.41
CA LEU A 265 5.12 -14.87 -1.25
C LEU A 265 5.20 -14.49 -2.73
N ASN A 266 5.36 -13.20 -2.99
CA ASN A 266 5.60 -12.65 -4.32
C ASN A 266 6.22 -11.26 -4.17
N TYR A 267 6.94 -10.79 -5.18
CA TYR A 267 7.42 -9.41 -5.24
C TYR A 267 6.91 -8.69 -6.49
N ALA A 268 6.70 -7.40 -6.38
CA ALA A 268 6.31 -6.57 -7.50
C ALA A 268 7.34 -5.48 -7.73
N SER A 269 7.70 -5.27 -9.00
CA SER A 269 8.56 -4.15 -9.37
C SER A 269 7.84 -2.81 -9.14
N PRO A 270 8.56 -1.70 -8.94
CA PRO A 270 7.95 -0.38 -8.79
C PRO A 270 7.05 0.01 -9.96
N LYS A 271 7.44 -0.36 -11.19
CA LYS A 271 6.65 -0.13 -12.40
C LYS A 271 5.31 -0.87 -12.36
N GLN A 272 5.33 -2.13 -11.91
CA GLN A 272 4.10 -2.92 -11.77
C GLN A 272 3.17 -2.36 -10.68
N LEU A 273 3.73 -1.92 -9.55
CA LEU A 273 2.95 -1.29 -8.47
C LEU A 273 2.36 0.06 -8.90
N LEU A 274 3.12 0.86 -9.65
CA LEU A 274 2.61 2.09 -10.23
C LEU A 274 1.47 1.80 -11.19
N PHE A 275 1.65 0.87 -12.13
CA PHE A 275 0.61 0.46 -13.07
C PHE A 275 -0.66 0.02 -12.32
N LYS A 276 -0.51 -0.85 -11.29
CA LYS A 276 -1.63 -1.27 -10.46
C LYS A 276 -2.34 -0.08 -9.81
N ARG A 277 -1.59 0.89 -9.25
CA ARG A 277 -2.18 2.07 -8.61
C ARG A 277 -2.88 3.00 -9.60
N VAL A 278 -2.30 3.20 -10.78
CA VAL A 278 -2.93 3.98 -11.87
C VAL A 278 -4.23 3.31 -12.30
N MET A 279 -4.23 1.99 -12.50
CA MET A 279 -5.42 1.21 -12.80
C MET A 279 -6.48 1.31 -11.69
N ASP A 280 -6.08 1.22 -10.42
CA ASP A 280 -6.97 1.39 -9.27
C ASP A 280 -7.60 2.78 -9.23
N ILE A 281 -6.82 3.84 -9.50
CA ILE A 281 -7.32 5.22 -9.54
C ILE A 281 -8.28 5.41 -10.72
N ALA A 282 -7.89 5.00 -11.92
CA ALA A 282 -8.72 5.14 -13.12
C ALA A 282 -10.05 4.39 -12.97
N GLY A 283 -10.00 3.11 -12.58
CA GLY A 283 -11.20 2.32 -12.34
C GLY A 283 -12.02 2.80 -11.13
N GLY A 284 -11.34 3.30 -10.09
CA GLY A 284 -11.98 3.92 -8.94
C GLY A 284 -12.77 5.18 -9.30
N LEU A 285 -12.21 6.06 -10.15
CA LEU A 285 -12.90 7.26 -10.65
C LEU A 285 -14.15 6.89 -11.46
N VAL A 286 -14.00 5.97 -12.42
CA VAL A 286 -15.14 5.47 -13.22
C VAL A 286 -16.19 4.83 -12.32
N GLY A 287 -15.78 3.98 -11.38
CA GLY A 287 -16.68 3.32 -10.45
C GLY A 287 -17.40 4.28 -9.50
N CYS A 288 -16.72 5.34 -9.02
CA CYS A 288 -17.37 6.38 -8.23
C CYS A 288 -18.39 7.19 -9.04
N LEU A 289 -18.08 7.52 -10.30
CA LEU A 289 -19.05 8.16 -11.20
C LEU A 289 -20.31 7.29 -11.38
N LEU A 290 -20.12 5.98 -11.64
CA LEU A 290 -21.22 5.03 -11.72
C LEU A 290 -21.97 4.92 -10.40
N THR A 291 -21.27 4.97 -9.26
CA THR A 291 -21.91 4.97 -7.93
C THR A 291 -22.86 6.14 -7.75
N VAL A 292 -22.48 7.34 -8.22
CA VAL A 292 -23.35 8.54 -8.16
C VAL A 292 -24.60 8.34 -9.03
N ILE A 293 -24.44 7.79 -10.24
CA ILE A 293 -25.59 7.50 -11.13
C ILE A 293 -26.51 6.48 -10.46
N ILE A 294 -25.97 5.37 -9.96
CA ILE A 294 -26.74 4.32 -9.28
C ILE A 294 -27.44 4.86 -8.03
N PHE A 295 -26.79 5.75 -7.27
CA PHE A 295 -27.33 6.37 -6.08
C PHE A 295 -28.65 7.11 -6.38
N ILE A 296 -28.75 7.83 -7.50
CA ILE A 296 -29.95 8.58 -7.89
C ILE A 296 -31.18 7.66 -7.99
N PHE A 297 -30.99 6.43 -8.46
CA PHE A 297 -32.08 5.46 -8.63
C PHE A 297 -32.28 4.57 -7.39
N VAL A 298 -31.21 4.10 -6.78
CA VAL A 298 -31.27 3.10 -5.71
C VAL A 298 -31.59 3.74 -4.35
N ALA A 299 -31.11 4.95 -4.09
CA ALA A 299 -31.31 5.60 -2.79
C ALA A 299 -32.79 5.87 -2.46
N PRO A 300 -33.64 6.42 -3.37
CA PRO A 300 -35.03 6.60 -3.09
C PRO A 300 -35.75 5.28 -2.79
N ILE A 301 -35.42 4.22 -3.54
CA ILE A 301 -36.08 2.91 -3.38
C ILE A 301 -35.69 2.28 -2.03
N ILE A 302 -34.43 2.37 -1.63
CA ILE A 302 -34.00 1.90 -0.30
C ILE A 302 -34.70 2.68 0.80
N TYR A 303 -34.78 4.02 0.68
CA TYR A 303 -35.38 4.87 1.70
C TYR A 303 -36.87 4.60 1.87
N ILE A 304 -37.62 4.45 0.77
CA ILE A 304 -39.05 4.14 0.78
C ILE A 304 -39.29 2.74 1.38
N SER A 305 -38.45 1.76 1.03
CA SER A 305 -38.64 0.36 1.47
C SER A 305 -38.18 0.14 2.93
N SER A 306 -37.23 0.93 3.41
CA SER A 306 -36.72 0.88 4.77
C SER A 306 -36.12 2.24 5.13
N PRO A 307 -36.87 3.14 5.83
CA PRO A 307 -36.38 4.44 6.23
C PRO A 307 -35.06 4.36 7.05
N GLY A 308 -34.14 5.30 6.81
CA GLY A 308 -32.84 5.36 7.48
C GLY A 308 -31.67 5.61 6.51
N PRO A 309 -30.41 5.46 6.96
CA PRO A 309 -29.22 5.75 6.16
C PRO A 309 -29.19 4.87 4.89
N ILE A 310 -28.81 5.47 3.75
CA ILE A 310 -28.69 4.78 2.45
C ILE A 310 -27.43 3.95 2.38
N PHE A 311 -26.35 4.45 2.97
CA PHE A 311 -25.07 3.75 3.03
C PHE A 311 -24.93 2.94 4.31
N PHE A 312 -24.36 1.77 4.16
CA PHE A 312 -23.92 0.90 5.24
C PHE A 312 -22.41 0.89 5.28
N SER A 313 -21.83 0.93 6.48
CA SER A 313 -20.40 0.77 6.67
C SER A 313 -20.11 -0.29 7.73
N GLN A 314 -19.08 -1.10 7.48
CA GLN A 314 -18.65 -2.17 8.37
C GLN A 314 -17.14 -2.23 8.46
N GLU A 315 -16.61 -2.49 9.66
CA GLU A 315 -15.18 -2.69 9.85
C GLU A 315 -14.74 -4.01 9.20
N ARG A 316 -13.65 -3.94 8.46
CA ARG A 316 -13.01 -5.06 7.77
C ARG A 316 -11.52 -5.03 8.01
N ILE A 317 -10.91 -6.20 7.82
CA ILE A 317 -9.46 -6.35 7.91
C ILE A 317 -8.86 -6.25 6.49
N GLY A 318 -7.90 -5.36 6.35
CA GLY A 318 -7.14 -5.12 5.12
C GLY A 318 -5.75 -5.74 5.17
N LYS A 319 -4.85 -5.19 4.34
CA LYS A 319 -3.46 -5.65 4.25
C LYS A 319 -2.77 -5.60 5.61
N ASN A 320 -2.10 -6.71 5.97
CA ASN A 320 -1.33 -6.89 7.20
C ASN A 320 -2.16 -6.58 8.47
N GLY A 321 -3.45 -6.93 8.45
CA GLY A 321 -4.32 -6.77 9.60
C GLY A 321 -4.86 -5.36 9.86
N LYS A 322 -4.53 -4.36 9.02
CA LYS A 322 -5.02 -3.00 9.21
C LYS A 322 -6.52 -2.91 9.03
N LYS A 323 -7.21 -2.37 10.03
CA LYS A 323 -8.66 -2.18 10.00
C LYS A 323 -9.04 -1.00 9.13
N PHE A 324 -10.13 -1.15 8.37
CA PHE A 324 -10.74 -0.08 7.59
C PHE A 324 -12.25 -0.24 7.52
N LYS A 325 -12.97 0.82 7.16
CA LYS A 325 -14.42 0.77 6.94
C LYS A 325 -14.71 0.59 5.46
N ILE A 326 -15.39 -0.52 5.13
CA ILE A 326 -15.95 -0.74 3.79
C ILE A 326 -17.28 -0.02 3.66
N TYR A 327 -17.58 0.52 2.48
CA TYR A 327 -18.84 1.19 2.18
C TYR A 327 -19.67 0.37 1.20
N LYS A 328 -20.98 0.27 1.46
CA LYS A 328 -21.97 -0.41 0.60
C LYS A 328 -23.29 0.36 0.58
N PHE A 329 -24.11 0.15 -0.44
CA PHE A 329 -25.53 0.49 -0.31
C PHE A 329 -26.20 -0.46 0.67
N ARG A 330 -27.09 0.07 1.49
CA ARG A 330 -27.83 -0.73 2.46
C ARG A 330 -28.85 -1.63 1.75
N SER A 331 -28.62 -2.91 1.77
CA SER A 331 -29.52 -3.94 1.20
C SER A 331 -30.25 -4.74 2.27
N MET A 332 -29.96 -4.50 3.55
CA MET A 332 -30.56 -5.20 4.69
C MET A 332 -31.25 -4.21 5.65
N TYR A 333 -32.20 -4.73 6.45
CA TYR A 333 -32.85 -3.96 7.51
C TYR A 333 -31.85 -3.54 8.58
N MET A 334 -32.23 -2.51 9.38
CA MET A 334 -31.34 -1.93 10.41
C MET A 334 -31.01 -2.91 11.55
N ASP A 335 -31.88 -3.85 11.83
CA ASP A 335 -31.77 -4.88 12.86
C ASP A 335 -31.05 -6.17 12.36
N ALA A 336 -30.55 -6.15 11.13
CA ALA A 336 -30.00 -7.34 10.46
C ALA A 336 -28.87 -8.02 11.23
N GLU A 337 -27.99 -7.26 11.91
CA GLU A 337 -26.89 -7.82 12.67
C GLU A 337 -27.37 -8.49 13.97
N ALA A 338 -28.33 -7.89 14.67
CA ALA A 338 -28.95 -8.50 15.86
C ALA A 338 -29.62 -9.83 15.51
N ARG A 339 -30.30 -9.90 14.36
CA ARG A 339 -30.99 -11.12 13.89
C ARG A 339 -30.03 -12.20 13.35
N LYS A 340 -28.75 -11.89 13.15
CA LYS A 340 -27.76 -12.86 12.64
C LYS A 340 -27.57 -14.03 13.59
N ALA A 341 -27.51 -13.77 14.90
CA ALA A 341 -27.31 -14.82 15.91
C ALA A 341 -28.40 -15.90 15.87
N GLU A 342 -29.66 -15.51 15.66
CA GLU A 342 -30.80 -16.42 15.56
C GLU A 342 -30.73 -17.30 14.30
N LEU A 343 -30.16 -16.75 13.22
CA LEU A 343 -30.08 -17.41 11.91
C LEU A 343 -28.80 -18.26 11.74
N MET A 344 -27.88 -18.23 12.68
CA MET A 344 -26.61 -19.01 12.61
C MET A 344 -26.86 -20.52 12.43
N LYS A 345 -27.92 -21.07 13.02
CA LYS A 345 -28.28 -22.48 12.88
C LYS A 345 -28.66 -22.89 11.44
N GLN A 346 -28.99 -21.93 10.58
CA GLN A 346 -29.36 -22.13 9.17
C GLN A 346 -28.21 -21.83 8.22
N ASN A 347 -26.99 -21.62 8.74
CA ASN A 347 -25.82 -21.33 7.93
C ASN A 347 -25.47 -22.51 7.00
N ARG A 348 -25.29 -22.24 5.69
CA ARG A 348 -24.86 -23.27 4.72
C ARG A 348 -23.40 -23.69 4.87
N VAL A 349 -22.58 -22.83 5.46
CA VAL A 349 -21.14 -23.09 5.63
C VAL A 349 -20.95 -23.72 6.98
N ALA A 350 -20.58 -25.00 6.98
CA ALA A 350 -20.54 -25.84 8.19
C ALA A 350 -19.47 -25.42 9.20
N ASP A 351 -18.35 -24.84 8.73
CA ASP A 351 -17.20 -24.43 9.57
C ASP A 351 -17.37 -23.06 10.25
N GLY A 352 -18.48 -22.36 10.02
CA GLY A 352 -18.79 -21.06 10.62
C GLY A 352 -17.92 -19.88 10.14
N LYS A 353 -16.86 -20.12 9.39
CA LYS A 353 -15.91 -19.10 8.92
C LYS A 353 -16.51 -18.14 7.90
N MET A 354 -17.65 -18.47 7.30
CA MET A 354 -18.49 -17.59 6.48
C MET A 354 -19.96 -17.81 6.82
N PHE A 355 -20.79 -16.74 6.66
CA PHE A 355 -22.23 -16.83 6.89
C PHE A 355 -22.98 -16.69 5.57
N LYS A 356 -23.74 -17.73 5.19
CA LYS A 356 -24.57 -17.77 3.98
C LYS A 356 -25.90 -18.47 4.25
N LEU A 357 -26.99 -17.88 3.73
CA LEU A 357 -28.34 -18.45 3.76
C LEU A 357 -28.89 -18.58 2.34
N ASP A 358 -29.72 -19.60 2.08
CA ASP A 358 -30.46 -19.73 0.80
C ASP A 358 -31.50 -18.64 0.62
N PHE A 359 -32.16 -18.26 1.69
CA PHE A 359 -33.09 -17.15 1.74
C PHE A 359 -32.82 -16.34 3.01
N ASP A 360 -32.42 -15.11 2.86
CA ASP A 360 -32.09 -14.25 3.98
C ASP A 360 -33.24 -13.26 4.28
N PRO A 361 -34.01 -13.48 5.38
CA PRO A 361 -35.10 -12.62 5.75
C PRO A 361 -34.69 -11.23 6.24
N ARG A 362 -33.40 -10.99 6.42
CA ARG A 362 -32.83 -9.68 6.82
C ARG A 362 -32.70 -8.73 5.63
N VAL A 363 -32.81 -9.25 4.41
CA VAL A 363 -32.72 -8.47 3.18
C VAL A 363 -34.00 -7.64 2.98
N ILE A 364 -33.85 -6.37 2.62
CA ILE A 364 -34.97 -5.43 2.46
C ILE A 364 -35.95 -5.97 1.43
N GLY A 365 -37.23 -6.10 1.85
CA GLY A 365 -38.34 -6.57 1.04
C GLY A 365 -38.45 -8.08 0.89
N ASN A 366 -37.51 -8.88 1.43
CA ASN A 366 -37.68 -10.33 1.48
C ASN A 366 -38.74 -10.70 2.51
N LYS A 367 -39.70 -11.54 2.12
CA LYS A 367 -40.80 -12.00 2.98
C LYS A 367 -41.11 -13.47 2.71
N ILE A 368 -41.46 -14.20 3.75
CA ILE A 368 -42.10 -15.51 3.65
C ILE A 368 -43.61 -15.29 3.80
N LEU A 369 -44.35 -15.63 2.79
CA LEU A 369 -45.80 -15.50 2.79
C LEU A 369 -46.44 -16.59 3.67
N PRO A 370 -47.70 -16.43 4.12
CA PRO A 370 -48.40 -17.40 4.97
C PRO A 370 -48.52 -18.80 4.34
N ASP A 371 -48.47 -18.91 3.02
CA ASP A 371 -48.45 -20.16 2.26
C ASP A 371 -47.05 -20.80 2.14
N GLY A 372 -46.03 -20.23 2.79
CA GLY A 372 -44.65 -20.70 2.73
C GLY A 372 -43.85 -20.22 1.51
N THR A 373 -44.46 -19.47 0.58
CA THR A 373 -43.79 -18.96 -0.61
C THR A 373 -42.77 -17.87 -0.24
N LYS A 374 -41.57 -17.98 -0.78
CA LYS A 374 -40.46 -17.00 -0.57
C LYS A 374 -40.57 -15.90 -1.63
N LYS A 375 -40.86 -14.68 -1.21
CA LYS A 375 -40.89 -13.49 -2.07
C LYS A 375 -39.63 -12.68 -1.86
N THR A 376 -38.83 -12.46 -2.93
CA THR A 376 -37.61 -11.63 -2.91
C THR A 376 -37.99 -10.16 -3.10
N GLY A 377 -37.26 -9.28 -2.39
CA GLY A 377 -37.44 -7.84 -2.45
C GLY A 377 -36.34 -7.10 -3.16
N ILE A 378 -36.40 -5.76 -3.09
CA ILE A 378 -35.44 -4.86 -3.74
C ILE A 378 -33.99 -5.08 -3.21
N GLY A 379 -33.82 -5.34 -1.92
CA GLY A 379 -32.53 -5.62 -1.34
C GLY A 379 -31.86 -6.84 -1.98
N ASN A 380 -32.66 -7.87 -2.33
CA ASN A 380 -32.18 -9.04 -3.05
C ASN A 380 -31.75 -8.68 -4.48
N PHE A 381 -32.51 -7.86 -5.19
CA PHE A 381 -32.12 -7.38 -6.52
C PHE A 381 -30.77 -6.63 -6.48
N ILE A 382 -30.58 -5.70 -5.53
CA ILE A 382 -29.36 -4.93 -5.35
C ILE A 382 -28.15 -5.86 -5.10
N ARG A 383 -28.34 -6.93 -4.32
CA ARG A 383 -27.28 -7.92 -4.00
C ARG A 383 -26.95 -8.84 -5.18
N VAL A 384 -27.98 -9.38 -5.84
CA VAL A 384 -27.79 -10.28 -7.01
C VAL A 384 -27.11 -9.56 -8.16
N THR A 385 -27.41 -8.27 -8.35
CA THR A 385 -26.74 -7.43 -9.35
C THR A 385 -25.43 -6.83 -8.86
N SER A 386 -25.01 -7.10 -7.60
CA SER A 386 -23.82 -6.52 -6.95
C SER A 386 -23.81 -4.98 -6.92
N LEU A 387 -24.96 -4.33 -7.09
CA LEU A 387 -25.06 -2.87 -7.01
C LEU A 387 -24.73 -2.34 -5.61
N ASP A 388 -24.97 -3.16 -4.56
CA ASP A 388 -24.61 -2.80 -3.19
C ASP A 388 -23.10 -2.57 -3.01
N GLU A 389 -22.24 -3.11 -3.86
CA GLU A 389 -20.79 -3.04 -3.72
C GLU A 389 -20.16 -1.80 -4.39
N PHE A 390 -20.92 -1.05 -5.21
CA PHE A 390 -20.38 0.11 -5.91
C PHE A 390 -19.75 1.17 -5.00
N PRO A 391 -20.28 1.50 -3.80
CA PRO A 391 -19.62 2.46 -2.92
C PRO A 391 -18.19 2.06 -2.49
N GLN A 392 -17.77 0.80 -2.67
CA GLN A 392 -16.41 0.35 -2.40
C GLN A 392 -15.38 0.97 -3.35
N PHE A 393 -15.79 1.51 -4.53
CA PHE A 393 -14.88 2.25 -5.40
C PHE A 393 -14.29 3.48 -4.70
N PHE A 394 -14.99 4.05 -3.74
CA PHE A 394 -14.43 5.09 -2.87
C PHE A 394 -13.28 4.56 -1.99
N ASN A 395 -13.40 3.32 -1.45
CA ASN A 395 -12.31 2.68 -0.73
C ASN A 395 -11.08 2.42 -1.63
N VAL A 396 -11.29 2.13 -2.92
CA VAL A 396 -10.21 1.98 -3.90
C VAL A 396 -9.49 3.30 -4.14
N LEU A 397 -10.22 4.39 -4.35
CA LEU A 397 -9.64 5.73 -4.52
C LEU A 397 -8.84 6.15 -3.30
N LYS A 398 -9.41 5.97 -2.11
CA LYS A 398 -8.76 6.24 -0.83
C LYS A 398 -7.50 5.38 -0.62
N GLY A 399 -7.44 4.20 -1.24
CA GLY A 399 -6.31 3.28 -1.16
C GLY A 399 -6.40 2.23 -0.06
N ASP A 400 -7.54 2.11 0.61
CA ASP A 400 -7.83 1.01 1.56
C ASP A 400 -7.99 -0.32 0.82
N MET A 401 -8.54 -0.27 -0.41
CA MET A 401 -8.77 -1.41 -1.29
C MET A 401 -8.08 -1.23 -2.64
N SER A 402 -8.13 -2.26 -3.46
CA SER A 402 -7.76 -2.30 -4.88
C SER A 402 -8.97 -2.76 -5.69
N LEU A 403 -8.95 -2.58 -7.00
CA LEU A 403 -9.95 -3.19 -7.87
C LEU A 403 -9.90 -4.73 -7.76
N VAL A 404 -8.69 -5.29 -7.82
CA VAL A 404 -8.46 -6.74 -7.72
C VAL A 404 -7.60 -7.06 -6.50
N GLY A 405 -8.06 -8.00 -5.68
CA GLY A 405 -7.38 -8.43 -4.46
C GLY A 405 -8.11 -9.58 -3.80
N THR A 406 -7.77 -9.87 -2.54
CA THR A 406 -8.48 -10.86 -1.73
C THR A 406 -9.75 -10.25 -1.13
N ARG A 407 -10.74 -11.06 -0.76
CA ARG A 407 -11.94 -10.55 -0.07
C ARG A 407 -11.56 -10.01 1.32
N PRO A 408 -12.01 -8.80 1.70
CA PRO A 408 -11.77 -8.28 3.04
C PRO A 408 -12.60 -9.02 4.08
N PRO A 409 -11.97 -9.79 5.01
CA PRO A 409 -12.69 -10.52 6.03
C PRO A 409 -13.19 -9.61 7.16
N LEU A 410 -14.14 -10.13 7.94
CA LEU A 410 -14.58 -9.54 9.20
C LEU A 410 -13.52 -9.74 10.29
N PRO A 411 -13.43 -8.83 11.29
CA PRO A 411 -12.55 -9.06 12.44
C PRO A 411 -12.79 -10.38 13.15
N GLY A 412 -14.05 -10.79 13.32
CA GLY A 412 -14.41 -12.08 13.91
C GLY A 412 -13.97 -13.29 13.09
N GLU A 413 -14.08 -13.22 11.75
CA GLU A 413 -13.57 -14.28 10.86
C GLU A 413 -12.04 -14.47 11.04
N VAL A 414 -11.31 -13.36 11.16
CA VAL A 414 -9.86 -13.38 11.30
C VAL A 414 -9.40 -13.89 12.65
N SER A 415 -10.20 -13.76 13.71
CA SER A 415 -9.88 -14.33 15.02
C SER A 415 -9.86 -15.87 15.03
N GLU A 416 -10.57 -16.48 14.08
CA GLU A 416 -10.63 -17.93 13.90
C GLU A 416 -9.63 -18.46 12.86
N TYR A 417 -8.81 -17.56 12.24
CA TYR A 417 -7.85 -17.96 11.23
C TYR A 417 -6.69 -18.75 11.82
N GLU A 418 -6.39 -19.86 11.21
CA GLU A 418 -5.13 -20.58 11.38
C GLU A 418 -3.96 -19.82 10.76
N ILE A 419 -2.72 -20.24 11.05
CA ILE A 419 -1.51 -19.54 10.63
C ILE A 419 -1.48 -19.34 9.11
N HIS A 420 -1.74 -20.40 8.34
CA HIS A 420 -1.68 -20.37 6.88
C HIS A 420 -2.79 -19.53 6.22
N HIS A 421 -3.95 -19.37 6.88
CA HIS A 421 -5.03 -18.50 6.39
C HIS A 421 -4.62 -17.03 6.33
N ARG A 422 -3.66 -16.62 7.17
CA ARG A 422 -3.19 -15.23 7.26
C ARG A 422 -2.44 -14.77 6.02
N ALA A 423 -1.89 -15.69 5.24
CA ALA A 423 -1.21 -15.38 3.98
C ALA A 423 -2.08 -14.55 3.03
N ARG A 424 -3.41 -14.74 3.04
CA ARG A 424 -4.36 -13.97 2.22
C ARG A 424 -4.44 -12.48 2.57
N LEU A 425 -3.96 -12.09 3.75
CA LEU A 425 -3.90 -10.70 4.21
C LEU A 425 -2.60 -9.98 3.82
N ALA A 426 -1.69 -10.64 3.12
CA ALA A 426 -0.41 -10.06 2.70
C ALA A 426 -0.56 -8.95 1.62
N ILE A 427 -1.73 -8.81 1.01
CA ILE A 427 -2.02 -7.80 -0.01
C ILE A 427 -3.25 -6.96 0.36
N LYS A 428 -3.47 -5.85 -0.38
CA LYS A 428 -4.71 -5.09 -0.24
C LYS A 428 -5.91 -5.93 -0.68
N PRO A 429 -7.03 -5.84 0.04
CA PRO A 429 -8.27 -6.47 -0.39
C PRO A 429 -8.79 -5.83 -1.68
N GLY A 430 -9.55 -6.59 -2.46
CA GLY A 430 -10.15 -6.14 -3.72
C GLY A 430 -11.67 -6.06 -3.68
N ILE A 431 -12.22 -5.33 -4.64
CA ILE A 431 -13.66 -5.41 -4.95
C ILE A 431 -13.94 -6.78 -5.57
N THR A 432 -13.04 -7.25 -6.43
CA THR A 432 -13.05 -8.60 -7.01
C THR A 432 -11.74 -9.34 -6.76
N GLY A 433 -11.71 -10.63 -6.98
CA GLY A 433 -10.54 -11.46 -6.77
C GLY A 433 -10.63 -12.82 -7.45
N MET A 434 -9.55 -13.59 -7.42
CA MET A 434 -9.46 -14.86 -8.14
C MET A 434 -10.56 -15.84 -7.71
N TRP A 435 -10.80 -16.04 -6.43
CA TRP A 435 -11.83 -16.96 -5.96
C TRP A 435 -13.24 -16.49 -6.37
N GLN A 436 -13.50 -15.17 -6.38
CA GLN A 436 -14.79 -14.61 -6.76
C GLN A 436 -15.14 -14.87 -8.24
N VAL A 437 -14.13 -14.95 -9.13
CA VAL A 437 -14.34 -15.26 -10.55
C VAL A 437 -14.15 -16.74 -10.90
N SER A 438 -13.84 -17.59 -9.90
CA SER A 438 -13.60 -19.03 -10.09
C SER A 438 -14.72 -19.93 -9.58
N GLY A 439 -15.85 -19.37 -9.14
CA GLY A 439 -16.97 -20.16 -8.63
C GLY A 439 -17.78 -19.45 -7.55
N ARG A 440 -17.29 -18.30 -7.04
CA ARG A 440 -18.00 -17.40 -6.10
C ARG A 440 -18.84 -18.13 -5.03
N SER A 441 -20.17 -18.28 -5.28
CA SER A 441 -21.11 -18.85 -4.32
C SER A 441 -21.08 -20.38 -4.25
N ASP A 442 -20.54 -21.04 -5.26
CA ASP A 442 -20.50 -22.51 -5.33
C ASP A 442 -19.33 -23.08 -4.52
N ILE A 443 -18.31 -22.23 -4.20
CA ILE A 443 -17.22 -22.62 -3.31
C ILE A 443 -17.67 -22.45 -1.86
N THR A 444 -17.95 -23.58 -1.20
CA THR A 444 -18.36 -23.66 0.21
C THR A 444 -17.22 -24.04 1.14
N ASP A 445 -16.12 -24.60 0.60
CA ASP A 445 -14.91 -24.92 1.32
C ASP A 445 -14.03 -23.68 1.50
N PHE A 446 -13.74 -23.32 2.76
CA PHE A 446 -12.89 -22.17 3.07
C PHE A 446 -11.42 -22.40 2.67
N GLU A 447 -10.93 -23.62 2.75
CA GLU A 447 -9.55 -23.95 2.32
C GLU A 447 -9.36 -23.70 0.82
N GLU A 448 -10.37 -23.97 0.01
CA GLU A 448 -10.31 -23.68 -1.42
C GLU A 448 -10.29 -22.16 -1.69
N VAL A 449 -11.02 -21.36 -0.90
CA VAL A 449 -10.93 -19.90 -0.94
C VAL A 449 -9.51 -19.43 -0.61
N VAL A 450 -8.91 -19.97 0.47
CA VAL A 450 -7.54 -19.66 0.89
C VAL A 450 -6.53 -20.05 -0.20
N ARG A 451 -6.70 -21.22 -0.80
CA ARG A 451 -5.84 -21.71 -1.88
C ARG A 451 -5.87 -20.77 -3.10
N LEU A 452 -7.05 -20.34 -3.53
CA LEU A 452 -7.22 -19.44 -4.68
C LEU A 452 -6.67 -18.04 -4.38
N ASP A 453 -6.91 -17.50 -3.19
CA ASP A 453 -6.37 -16.21 -2.76
C ASP A 453 -4.83 -16.25 -2.67
N THR A 454 -4.26 -17.32 -2.11
CA THR A 454 -2.81 -17.51 -2.02
C THR A 454 -2.19 -17.70 -3.40
N LYS A 455 -2.86 -18.45 -4.29
CA LYS A 455 -2.45 -18.60 -5.68
C LYS A 455 -2.41 -17.24 -6.39
N TYR A 456 -3.44 -16.43 -6.25
CA TYR A 456 -3.45 -15.07 -6.80
C TYR A 456 -2.25 -14.25 -6.30
N ILE A 457 -1.94 -14.32 -5.01
CA ILE A 457 -0.81 -13.58 -4.43
C ILE A 457 0.51 -14.05 -5.02
N LYS A 458 0.73 -15.37 -5.11
CA LYS A 458 1.98 -15.97 -5.64
C LYS A 458 2.18 -15.67 -7.13
N GLU A 459 1.13 -15.77 -7.93
CA GLU A 459 1.19 -15.65 -9.38
C GLU A 459 0.86 -14.24 -9.90
N TRP A 460 0.69 -13.26 -9.01
CA TRP A 460 0.23 -11.95 -9.39
C TRP A 460 1.13 -11.27 -10.44
N THR A 461 0.47 -10.78 -11.46
CA THR A 461 1.02 -9.88 -12.50
C THR A 461 -0.04 -8.86 -12.89
N PRO A 462 0.32 -7.69 -13.47
CA PRO A 462 -0.66 -6.75 -14.01
C PRO A 462 -1.64 -7.38 -15.02
N ALA A 463 -1.15 -8.30 -15.84
CA ALA A 463 -1.98 -9.03 -16.82
C ALA A 463 -3.03 -9.94 -16.13
N LEU A 464 -2.68 -10.52 -14.97
CA LEU A 464 -3.62 -11.33 -14.19
C LEU A 464 -4.77 -10.46 -13.64
N ASP A 465 -4.48 -9.24 -13.17
CA ASP A 465 -5.51 -8.31 -12.73
C ASP A 465 -6.48 -7.97 -13.87
N ILE A 466 -5.96 -7.64 -15.03
CA ILE A 466 -6.78 -7.37 -16.24
C ILE A 466 -7.67 -8.58 -16.58
N LYS A 467 -7.10 -9.79 -16.56
CA LYS A 467 -7.83 -11.03 -16.81
C LYS A 467 -8.97 -11.24 -15.79
N ILE A 468 -8.72 -10.98 -14.51
CA ILE A 468 -9.73 -11.09 -13.45
C ILE A 468 -10.83 -10.03 -13.64
N LEU A 469 -10.50 -8.79 -13.98
CA LEU A 469 -11.48 -7.74 -14.27
C LEU A 469 -12.41 -8.13 -15.43
N PHE A 470 -11.86 -8.64 -16.54
CA PHE A 470 -12.68 -9.12 -17.65
C PHE A 470 -13.60 -10.29 -17.25
N LYS A 471 -13.07 -11.25 -16.48
CA LYS A 471 -13.90 -12.34 -15.95
C LYS A 471 -15.00 -11.81 -15.03
N THR A 472 -14.69 -10.83 -14.17
CA THR A 472 -15.70 -10.22 -13.27
C THR A 472 -16.84 -9.62 -14.06
N VAL A 473 -16.56 -8.84 -15.11
CA VAL A 473 -17.59 -8.26 -15.97
C VAL A 473 -18.45 -9.38 -16.59
N LYS A 474 -17.82 -10.43 -17.10
CA LYS A 474 -18.55 -11.59 -17.68
C LYS A 474 -19.44 -12.26 -16.63
N THR A 475 -18.93 -12.53 -15.44
CA THR A 475 -19.68 -13.18 -14.33
C THR A 475 -20.86 -12.32 -13.86
N VAL A 476 -20.66 -10.99 -13.72
CA VAL A 476 -21.73 -10.08 -13.30
C VAL A 476 -22.83 -9.98 -14.38
N LEU A 477 -22.47 -9.88 -15.66
CA LEU A 477 -23.43 -9.83 -16.77
C LEU A 477 -24.10 -11.19 -17.01
N GLY A 478 -23.39 -12.29 -16.83
CA GLY A 478 -23.92 -13.66 -16.99
C GLY A 478 -24.75 -14.16 -15.82
N LYS A 479 -24.82 -13.39 -14.71
CA LYS A 479 -25.47 -13.79 -13.44
C LYS A 479 -24.98 -15.12 -12.88
N GLU A 480 -23.81 -15.60 -13.28
CA GLU A 480 -23.23 -16.84 -12.78
C GLU A 480 -22.81 -16.66 -11.30
N GLY A 481 -23.33 -17.53 -10.42
CA GLY A 481 -22.96 -17.55 -8.99
C GLY A 481 -23.42 -16.35 -8.16
N SER A 482 -24.44 -15.61 -8.59
CA SER A 482 -25.05 -14.55 -7.79
C SER A 482 -26.20 -15.11 -6.94
N MET A 483 -25.97 -15.21 -5.63
CA MET A 483 -27.00 -15.37 -4.59
C MET A 483 -26.92 -14.25 -3.58
#